data_beda1878aac4e7decff347a5546f1fdd
#
_entry.id   beda1878aac4e7decff347a5546f1fdd
#
_cell.length_a   1.000
_cell.length_b   1.000
_cell.length_c   1.000
_cell.angle_alpha   90.00
_cell.angle_beta   90.00
_cell.angle_gamma   90.00
#
_symmetry.space_group_name_H-M   'P 1'
#
loop_
_entity.id
_entity.type
_entity.pdbx_description
1 polymer ?
#
loop_
_entity_poly.entity_id
_entity_poly.type
_entity_poly.pdbx_seq_one_letter_code
_entity_poly.pdbx_strand_id
1 'polypeptide(L)'
;MANRETKPQVEGLRSGAVAATCGVGGASAERSAARGAGNLFTVRGLRFAYGDHVIFDGLDLTLREGVVTTLIGANGSGKTTLFNLMTKQLRPQGGDVYLRRGNIAYIGLRDFARLVSIVHQNNTAPGDLSVEKLVRYGREPYHGLGQVASTEEDDAMVKWAIDTCDLAAFADKPVASLSGGQRQRAWIAMALAQGARVLLLDEPTTYLDVRYQLDILRLVCRLNREFGLTVVMVLHDINQSLYYSDEVVALAGGRIVAQGAPEQVVTPELVKRVYGVDLGIAEVNGKPFVLAV
;
A
#
# COMPACT_ATOMS: atom_id res chain seq x y z
N MET A 1 15.70 -37.62 -14.15
CA MET A 1 14.43 -36.89 -14.00
C MET A 1 14.40 -36.40 -12.56
N ALA A 2 14.80 -35.16 -12.34
CA ALA A 2 15.01 -34.59 -11.00
C ALA A 2 13.77 -33.79 -10.60
N ASN A 3 13.10 -34.26 -9.57
CA ASN A 3 11.99 -33.60 -8.88
C ASN A 3 12.57 -32.38 -8.14
N ARG A 4 12.28 -31.18 -8.60
CA ARG A 4 12.57 -29.93 -7.86
C ARG A 4 11.42 -29.74 -6.88
N GLU A 5 11.63 -30.14 -5.65
CA GLU A 5 10.79 -29.74 -4.52
C GLU A 5 10.85 -28.22 -4.36
N THR A 6 9.74 -27.55 -4.67
CA THR A 6 9.52 -26.14 -4.33
C THR A 6 9.21 -26.06 -2.84
N LYS A 7 10.18 -25.63 -2.04
CA LYS A 7 9.95 -25.28 -0.63
C LYS A 7 8.90 -24.16 -0.52
N PRO A 8 7.97 -24.26 0.45
CA PRO A 8 6.89 -23.29 0.61
C PRO A 8 7.41 -21.88 0.95
N GLN A 9 6.85 -20.87 0.32
CA GLN A 9 7.18 -19.44 0.50
C GLN A 9 7.03 -18.94 1.97
N VAL A 10 6.47 -19.73 2.86
CA VAL A 10 6.22 -19.41 4.27
C VAL A 10 7.51 -19.29 5.09
N GLU A 11 8.59 -20.00 4.72
CA GLU A 11 9.88 -19.91 5.45
C GLU A 11 10.57 -18.55 5.28
N GLY A 12 10.39 -17.88 4.15
CA GLY A 12 10.95 -16.55 3.92
C GLY A 12 10.26 -15.42 4.70
N LEU A 13 9.08 -15.67 5.25
CA LEU A 13 8.29 -14.69 6.02
C LEU A 13 8.45 -14.89 7.55
N ARG A 14 8.96 -16.04 8.02
CA ARG A 14 9.07 -16.37 9.46
C ARG A 14 10.38 -15.98 10.13
N SER A 15 11.39 -15.54 9.40
CA SER A 15 12.72 -15.21 9.94
C SER A 15 12.79 -13.74 10.38
N GLY A 16 12.26 -13.42 11.56
CA GLY A 16 12.39 -12.07 12.09
C GLY A 16 11.57 -11.73 13.34
N ALA A 17 11.27 -12.70 14.19
CA ALA A 17 10.64 -12.40 15.48
C ALA A 17 11.65 -11.77 16.46
N VAL A 18 11.75 -10.45 16.47
CA VAL A 18 12.31 -9.68 17.59
C VAL A 18 11.29 -8.59 17.94
N ALA A 19 10.75 -8.70 19.15
CA ALA A 19 9.89 -7.68 19.74
C ALA A 19 10.66 -6.36 19.83
N ALA A 20 10.30 -5.38 19.00
CA ALA A 20 10.79 -4.02 19.08
C ALA A 20 9.62 -3.07 19.25
N THR A 21 9.51 -2.52 20.44
CA THR A 21 8.71 -1.35 20.76
C THR A 21 8.90 -0.26 19.71
N CYS A 22 7.81 0.40 19.33
CA CYS A 22 7.79 1.55 18.43
C CYS A 22 8.58 2.71 19.07
N GLY A 23 9.90 2.65 18.98
CA GLY A 23 10.84 3.65 19.46
C GLY A 23 11.07 4.70 18.36
N VAL A 24 10.59 5.90 18.60
CA VAL A 24 10.87 7.11 17.85
C VAL A 24 12.35 7.44 18.08
N GLY A 25 13.18 7.44 17.04
CA GLY A 25 14.54 7.99 17.14
C GLY A 25 15.55 7.43 16.15
N GLY A 26 15.99 8.24 15.23
CA GLY A 26 17.38 8.32 14.77
C GLY A 26 18.01 7.25 13.88
N ALA A 27 17.26 6.27 13.34
CA ALA A 27 17.86 5.22 12.52
C ALA A 27 17.17 5.01 11.16
N SER A 28 16.34 5.95 10.72
CA SER A 28 15.51 5.77 9.52
C SER A 28 16.29 5.97 8.21
N ALA A 29 17.21 6.93 8.15
CA ALA A 29 17.91 7.29 6.91
C ALA A 29 18.89 6.20 6.42
N GLU A 30 19.70 5.62 7.32
CA GLU A 30 20.68 4.59 6.92
C GLU A 30 20.03 3.26 6.57
N ARG A 31 18.94 2.87 7.25
CA ARG A 31 18.20 1.63 6.94
C ARG A 31 17.37 1.76 5.67
N SER A 32 16.85 2.95 5.34
CA SER A 32 16.15 3.25 4.10
C SER A 32 17.09 3.13 2.89
N ALA A 33 18.31 3.62 2.99
CA ALA A 33 19.30 3.55 1.91
C ALA A 33 19.70 2.09 1.55
N ALA A 34 19.77 1.19 2.53
CA ALA A 34 20.14 -0.20 2.30
C ALA A 34 18.98 -1.07 1.77
N ARG A 35 17.72 -0.72 2.06
CA ARG A 35 16.53 -1.48 1.62
C ARG A 35 16.00 -1.07 0.25
N GLY A 36 16.23 0.17 -0.21
CA GLY A 36 15.65 0.72 -1.43
C GLY A 36 16.50 0.59 -2.70
N ALA A 37 17.29 -0.48 -2.85
CA ALA A 37 18.24 -0.61 -3.96
C ALA A 37 17.59 -0.85 -5.35
N GLY A 38 16.28 -1.10 -5.44
CA GLY A 38 15.58 -1.38 -6.69
C GLY A 38 14.37 -0.48 -6.94
N ASN A 39 14.07 -0.26 -8.21
CA ASN A 39 12.83 0.40 -8.62
C ASN A 39 11.70 -0.61 -8.62
N LEU A 40 10.63 -0.32 -7.85
CA LEU A 40 9.42 -1.12 -7.83
C LEU A 40 8.52 -0.78 -9.03
N PHE A 41 8.03 0.47 -9.05
CA PHE A 41 7.29 1.00 -10.18
C PHE A 41 8.12 2.03 -10.92
N THR A 42 8.06 1.97 -12.25
CA THR A 42 8.58 3.02 -13.13
C THR A 42 7.48 3.40 -14.10
N VAL A 43 7.04 4.64 -14.02
CA VAL A 43 6.04 5.24 -14.90
C VAL A 43 6.79 6.15 -15.88
N ARG A 44 6.54 6.03 -17.19
CA ARG A 44 7.24 6.80 -18.23
C ARG A 44 6.27 7.45 -19.18
N GLY A 45 6.33 8.77 -19.28
CA GLY A 45 5.55 9.56 -20.22
C GLY A 45 4.05 9.33 -20.14
N LEU A 46 3.52 9.05 -18.93
CA LEU A 46 2.15 8.63 -18.72
C LEU A 46 1.17 9.70 -19.16
N ARG A 47 0.20 9.31 -20.01
CA ARG A 47 -0.89 10.16 -20.47
C ARG A 47 -2.23 9.52 -20.15
N PHE A 48 -3.13 10.31 -19.60
CA PHE A 48 -4.47 9.87 -19.30
C PHE A 48 -5.45 11.06 -19.17
N ALA A 49 -6.65 10.89 -19.72
CA ALA A 49 -7.75 11.84 -19.62
C ALA A 49 -9.08 11.13 -19.40
N TYR A 50 -9.99 11.76 -18.69
CA TYR A 50 -11.41 11.38 -18.64
C TYR A 50 -12.18 12.25 -19.63
N GLY A 51 -12.55 11.69 -20.79
CA GLY A 51 -13.08 12.50 -21.90
C GLY A 51 -12.11 13.60 -22.30
N ASP A 52 -12.52 14.85 -22.26
CA ASP A 52 -11.68 16.01 -22.57
C ASP A 52 -10.85 16.52 -21.38
N HIS A 53 -11.08 15.96 -20.18
CA HIS A 53 -10.36 16.39 -18.98
C HIS A 53 -9.04 15.65 -18.82
N VAL A 54 -7.95 16.30 -19.19
CA VAL A 54 -6.58 15.75 -19.08
C VAL A 54 -6.16 15.70 -17.61
N ILE A 55 -5.79 14.51 -17.14
CA ILE A 55 -5.23 14.28 -15.79
C ILE A 55 -3.71 14.26 -15.85
N PHE A 56 -3.15 13.49 -16.79
CA PHE A 56 -1.71 13.38 -16.98
C PHE A 56 -1.35 13.62 -18.44
N ASP A 57 -0.30 14.42 -18.66
CA ASP A 57 0.29 14.64 -19.98
C ASP A 57 1.83 14.53 -19.88
N GLY A 58 2.30 13.28 -19.91
CA GLY A 58 3.74 12.97 -19.85
C GLY A 58 4.28 12.88 -18.42
N LEU A 59 3.53 12.26 -17.47
CA LEU A 59 4.00 12.07 -16.10
C LEU A 59 5.07 10.95 -16.04
N ASP A 60 6.20 11.27 -15.41
CA ASP A 60 7.24 10.32 -15.05
C ASP A 60 7.30 10.15 -13.52
N LEU A 61 7.47 8.91 -13.05
CA LEU A 61 7.58 8.58 -11.63
C LEU A 61 8.36 7.28 -11.46
N THR A 62 9.19 7.23 -10.43
CA THR A 62 9.84 5.99 -9.98
C THR A 62 9.61 5.79 -8.49
N LEU A 63 9.04 4.65 -8.12
CA LEU A 63 8.84 4.25 -6.71
C LEU A 63 9.84 3.18 -6.33
N ARG A 64 10.40 3.30 -5.12
CA ARG A 64 11.41 2.38 -4.61
C ARG A 64 10.80 1.12 -4.01
N GLU A 65 11.53 0.00 -4.10
CA GLU A 65 11.16 -1.26 -3.45
C GLU A 65 11.59 -1.26 -1.96
N GLY A 66 10.84 -1.92 -1.09
CA GLY A 66 11.19 -2.15 0.31
C GLY A 66 10.87 -0.98 1.27
N VAL A 67 10.25 0.08 0.80
CA VAL A 67 9.90 1.26 1.59
C VAL A 67 8.38 1.47 1.65
N VAL A 68 7.95 2.32 2.57
CA VAL A 68 6.58 2.84 2.64
C VAL A 68 6.56 4.19 1.92
N THR A 69 5.92 4.22 0.74
CA THR A 69 5.73 5.46 -0.04
C THR A 69 4.30 5.94 0.08
N THR A 70 4.11 7.24 0.35
CA THR A 70 2.78 7.85 0.37
C THR A 70 2.63 8.87 -0.75
N LEU A 71 1.52 8.74 -1.50
CA LEU A 71 1.08 9.73 -2.48
C LEU A 71 0.26 10.81 -1.76
N ILE A 72 0.70 12.07 -1.83
CA ILE A 72 0.00 13.22 -1.28
C ILE A 72 -0.40 14.21 -2.38
N GLY A 73 -1.39 15.05 -2.09
CA GLY A 73 -1.87 16.06 -3.04
C GLY A 73 -3.29 16.48 -2.72
N ALA A 74 -3.71 17.63 -3.22
CA ALA A 74 -5.09 18.09 -3.11
C ALA A 74 -6.08 17.16 -3.81
N ASN A 75 -7.37 17.31 -3.52
CA ASN A 75 -8.41 16.61 -4.27
C ASN A 75 -8.34 17.00 -5.76
N GLY A 76 -8.50 16.02 -6.63
CA GLY A 76 -8.36 16.23 -8.08
C GLY A 76 -6.92 16.31 -8.60
N SER A 77 -5.89 16.15 -7.77
CA SER A 77 -4.49 16.17 -8.24
C SER A 77 -4.07 14.96 -9.08
N GLY A 78 -4.90 13.91 -9.13
CA GLY A 78 -4.65 12.69 -9.91
C GLY A 78 -4.18 11.48 -9.10
N LYS A 79 -4.11 11.52 -7.77
CA LYS A 79 -3.62 10.40 -6.91
C LYS A 79 -4.34 9.09 -7.19
N THR A 80 -5.66 9.08 -7.08
CA THR A 80 -6.48 7.88 -7.34
C THR A 80 -6.40 7.43 -8.80
N THR A 81 -6.28 8.35 -9.74
CA THR A 81 -6.07 8.00 -11.16
C THR A 81 -4.72 7.34 -11.37
N LEU A 82 -3.64 7.86 -10.78
CA LEU A 82 -2.32 7.24 -10.82
C LEU A 82 -2.34 5.85 -10.16
N PHE A 83 -2.97 5.75 -8.99
CA PHE A 83 -3.18 4.48 -8.30
C PHE A 83 -3.90 3.45 -9.20
N ASN A 84 -4.99 3.85 -9.84
CA ASN A 84 -5.78 2.99 -10.72
C ASN A 84 -5.02 2.58 -12.00
N LEU A 85 -4.15 3.44 -12.52
CA LEU A 85 -3.26 3.11 -13.65
C LEU A 85 -2.17 2.12 -13.22
N MET A 86 -1.59 2.27 -12.02
CA MET A 86 -0.60 1.34 -11.47
C MET A 86 -1.20 -0.02 -11.09
N THR A 87 -2.49 -0.06 -10.74
CA THR A 87 -3.22 -1.29 -10.37
C THR A 87 -3.94 -1.97 -11.55
N LYS A 88 -3.76 -1.48 -12.76
CA LYS A 88 -4.42 -1.98 -14.00
C LYS A 88 -5.94 -1.84 -14.03
N GLN A 89 -6.55 -1.04 -13.13
CA GLN A 89 -7.97 -0.71 -13.21
C GLN A 89 -8.27 0.26 -14.34
N LEU A 90 -7.30 1.12 -14.65
CA LEU A 90 -7.31 1.99 -15.82
C LEU A 90 -6.19 1.60 -16.76
N ARG A 91 -6.37 1.88 -18.05
CA ARG A 91 -5.33 1.72 -19.06
C ARG A 91 -4.80 3.09 -19.45
N PRO A 92 -3.48 3.30 -19.50
CA PRO A 92 -2.92 4.55 -20.01
C PRO A 92 -3.30 4.76 -21.48
N GLN A 93 -3.52 6.02 -21.84
CA GLN A 93 -3.74 6.44 -23.24
C GLN A 93 -2.42 6.72 -23.95
N GLY A 94 -1.33 6.88 -23.19
CA GLY A 94 0.04 6.98 -23.67
C GLY A 94 1.02 6.76 -22.55
N GLY A 95 2.26 6.44 -22.91
CA GLY A 95 3.29 6.05 -21.94
C GLY A 95 3.08 4.66 -21.37
N ASP A 96 3.96 4.27 -20.44
CA ASP A 96 4.03 2.92 -19.90
C ASP A 96 4.20 2.92 -18.39
N VAL A 97 3.66 1.86 -17.75
CA VAL A 97 3.87 1.55 -16.34
C VAL A 97 4.59 0.21 -16.23
N TYR A 98 5.72 0.21 -15.54
CA TYR A 98 6.52 -0.99 -15.31
C TYR A 98 6.47 -1.36 -13.83
N LEU A 99 6.30 -2.65 -13.55
CA LEU A 99 6.52 -3.25 -12.23
C LEU A 99 7.88 -3.96 -12.29
N ARG A 100 8.86 -3.44 -11.55
CA ARG A 100 10.27 -3.80 -11.69
C ARG A 100 10.74 -3.60 -13.15
N ARG A 101 10.96 -4.69 -13.89
CA ARG A 101 11.38 -4.64 -15.31
C ARG A 101 10.28 -5.02 -16.29
N GLY A 102 9.11 -5.47 -15.79
CA GLY A 102 7.98 -5.91 -16.62
C GLY A 102 6.99 -4.79 -16.86
N ASN A 103 6.64 -4.50 -18.11
CA ASN A 103 5.53 -3.62 -18.40
C ASN A 103 4.22 -4.30 -17.97
N ILE A 104 3.47 -3.65 -17.07
CA ILE A 104 2.26 -4.24 -16.49
C ILE A 104 1.17 -4.53 -17.53
N ALA A 105 1.18 -3.85 -18.66
CA ALA A 105 0.22 -4.08 -19.74
C ALA A 105 0.25 -5.54 -20.23
N TYR A 106 1.44 -6.16 -20.23
CA TYR A 106 1.66 -7.54 -20.71
C TYR A 106 1.61 -8.59 -19.60
N ILE A 107 1.49 -8.21 -18.34
CA ILE A 107 1.34 -9.16 -17.22
C ILE A 107 -0.12 -9.57 -17.13
N GLY A 108 -0.42 -10.87 -17.14
CA GLY A 108 -1.78 -11.38 -16.92
C GLY A 108 -2.35 -10.96 -15.56
N LEU A 109 -3.68 -10.79 -15.43
CA LEU A 109 -4.29 -10.31 -14.17
C LEU A 109 -3.98 -11.23 -12.98
N ARG A 110 -3.97 -12.54 -13.19
CA ARG A 110 -3.65 -13.52 -12.14
C ARG A 110 -2.19 -13.42 -11.69
N ASP A 111 -1.27 -13.27 -12.65
CA ASP A 111 0.16 -13.13 -12.35
C ASP A 111 0.44 -11.77 -11.69
N PHE A 112 -0.25 -10.71 -12.13
CA PHE A 112 -0.17 -9.41 -11.48
C PHE A 112 -0.67 -9.49 -10.03
N ALA A 113 -1.78 -10.18 -9.77
CA ALA A 113 -2.31 -10.39 -8.44
C ALA A 113 -1.37 -11.18 -7.53
N ARG A 114 -0.50 -12.06 -8.04
CA ARG A 114 0.55 -12.72 -7.25
C ARG A 114 1.71 -11.79 -6.88
N LEU A 115 1.87 -10.67 -7.57
CA LEU A 115 2.94 -9.69 -7.36
C LEU A 115 2.49 -8.50 -6.52
N VAL A 116 1.23 -8.08 -6.66
CA VAL A 116 0.68 -6.87 -6.09
C VAL A 116 -0.67 -7.16 -5.44
N SER A 117 -0.76 -6.90 -4.14
CA SER A 117 -2.03 -6.91 -3.39
C SER A 117 -2.58 -5.49 -3.31
N ILE A 118 -3.90 -5.38 -3.39
CA ILE A 118 -4.58 -4.08 -3.45
C ILE A 118 -5.72 -4.05 -2.42
N VAL A 119 -5.79 -2.97 -1.66
CA VAL A 119 -6.95 -2.65 -0.81
C VAL A 119 -7.50 -1.30 -1.27
N HIS A 120 -8.75 -1.30 -1.73
CA HIS A 120 -9.43 -0.10 -2.22
C HIS A 120 -10.07 0.69 -1.08
N GLN A 121 -10.43 1.94 -1.35
CA GLN A 121 -11.13 2.81 -0.42
C GLN A 121 -12.50 2.24 -0.02
N ASN A 122 -13.27 1.80 -1.00
CA ASN A 122 -14.63 1.29 -0.81
C ASN A 122 -14.67 -0.21 -1.08
N ASN A 123 -14.42 -1.00 -0.04
CA ASN A 123 -14.55 -2.45 -0.11
C ASN A 123 -15.87 -2.90 0.48
N THR A 124 -16.58 -3.76 -0.23
CA THR A 124 -17.84 -4.35 0.21
C THR A 124 -17.75 -5.88 0.22
N ALA A 125 -18.41 -6.51 1.17
CA ALA A 125 -18.52 -7.96 1.26
C ALA A 125 -19.99 -8.35 1.46
N PRO A 126 -20.42 -9.55 1.02
CA PRO A 126 -21.70 -10.11 1.40
C PRO A 126 -21.91 -10.09 2.91
N GLY A 127 -23.14 -9.81 3.35
CA GLY A 127 -23.43 -9.56 4.77
C GLY A 127 -23.15 -10.74 5.71
N ASP A 128 -23.21 -11.96 5.21
CA ASP A 128 -22.99 -13.23 5.92
C ASP A 128 -21.56 -13.79 5.77
N LEU A 129 -20.70 -13.13 4.99
CA LEU A 129 -19.33 -13.59 4.74
C LEU A 129 -18.49 -13.46 6.03
N SER A 130 -17.93 -14.57 6.55
CA SER A 130 -17.03 -14.53 7.70
C SER A 130 -15.68 -13.93 7.33
N VAL A 131 -14.95 -13.43 8.35
CA VAL A 131 -13.60 -12.88 8.19
C VAL A 131 -12.67 -13.91 7.57
N GLU A 132 -12.67 -15.15 8.07
CA GLU A 132 -11.82 -16.22 7.50
C GLU A 132 -12.11 -16.45 6.03
N LYS A 133 -13.37 -16.53 5.64
CA LYS A 133 -13.76 -16.71 4.23
C LYS A 133 -13.34 -15.52 3.37
N LEU A 134 -13.48 -14.28 3.88
CA LEU A 134 -12.98 -13.10 3.19
C LEU A 134 -11.46 -13.19 2.98
N VAL A 135 -10.71 -13.52 4.02
CA VAL A 135 -9.24 -13.61 3.94
C VAL A 135 -8.80 -14.70 2.96
N ARG A 136 -9.55 -15.82 2.90
CA ARG A 136 -9.31 -16.92 1.98
C ARG A 136 -9.44 -16.51 0.50
N TYR A 137 -10.26 -15.53 0.14
CA TYR A 137 -10.29 -15.00 -1.22
C TYR A 137 -8.94 -14.42 -1.69
N GLY A 138 -8.07 -14.03 -0.78
CA GLY A 138 -6.69 -13.65 -1.10
C GLY A 138 -5.90 -14.77 -1.81
N ARG A 139 -6.34 -16.05 -1.67
CA ARG A 139 -5.68 -17.21 -2.30
C ARG A 139 -6.16 -17.52 -3.71
N GLU A 140 -7.25 -16.88 -4.17
CA GLU A 140 -7.81 -17.10 -5.53
C GLU A 140 -6.79 -17.02 -6.69
N PRO A 141 -5.78 -16.13 -6.67
CA PRO A 141 -4.77 -16.10 -7.74
C PRO A 141 -3.96 -17.38 -7.90
N TYR A 142 -3.96 -18.28 -6.90
CA TYR A 142 -3.21 -19.54 -6.92
C TYR A 142 -4.05 -20.73 -7.38
N HIS A 143 -5.38 -20.59 -7.39
CA HIS A 143 -6.28 -21.66 -7.78
C HIS A 143 -6.51 -21.69 -9.30
N GLY A 144 -6.50 -22.89 -9.89
CA GLY A 144 -6.87 -23.10 -11.30
C GLY A 144 -8.39 -23.03 -11.52
N LEU A 145 -8.82 -22.92 -12.77
CA LEU A 145 -10.23 -23.09 -13.12
C LEU A 145 -10.70 -24.49 -12.68
N GLY A 146 -11.68 -24.54 -11.77
CA GLY A 146 -12.24 -25.80 -11.25
C GLY A 146 -11.51 -26.38 -10.03
N GLN A 147 -10.48 -25.76 -9.50
CA GLN A 147 -9.83 -26.18 -8.26
C GLN A 147 -10.58 -25.56 -7.06
N VAL A 148 -11.34 -26.39 -6.35
CA VAL A 148 -12.21 -25.97 -5.24
C VAL A 148 -11.57 -26.26 -3.87
N ALA A 149 -10.58 -27.15 -3.83
CA ALA A 149 -9.96 -27.56 -2.56
C ALA A 149 -8.86 -26.59 -2.14
N SER A 150 -8.94 -26.09 -0.88
CA SER A 150 -7.87 -25.37 -0.22
C SER A 150 -6.67 -26.31 0.00
N THR A 151 -5.47 -25.76 -0.11
CA THR A 151 -4.24 -26.46 0.22
C THR A 151 -3.82 -26.18 1.66
N GLU A 152 -2.96 -27.02 2.25
CA GLU A 152 -2.35 -26.75 3.56
C GLU A 152 -1.57 -25.40 3.56
N GLU A 153 -0.98 -25.03 2.42
CA GLU A 153 -0.33 -23.74 2.25
C GLU A 153 -1.33 -22.60 2.32
N ASP A 154 -2.49 -22.72 1.69
CA ASP A 154 -3.54 -21.70 1.74
C ASP A 154 -4.06 -21.52 3.16
N ASP A 155 -4.31 -22.60 3.89
CA ASP A 155 -4.75 -22.56 5.29
C ASP A 155 -3.71 -21.90 6.19
N ALA A 156 -2.43 -22.20 5.99
CA ALA A 156 -1.33 -21.58 6.72
C ALA A 156 -1.23 -20.07 6.44
N MET A 157 -1.40 -19.65 5.17
CA MET A 157 -1.36 -18.25 4.77
C MET A 157 -2.57 -17.47 5.30
N VAL A 158 -3.76 -18.05 5.25
CA VAL A 158 -4.98 -17.46 5.81
C VAL A 158 -4.84 -17.25 7.30
N LYS A 159 -4.40 -18.28 8.03
CA LYS A 159 -4.16 -18.21 9.48
C LYS A 159 -3.13 -17.15 9.82
N TRP A 160 -2.00 -17.15 9.13
CA TRP A 160 -0.93 -16.16 9.33
C TRP A 160 -1.44 -14.72 9.12
N ALA A 161 -2.22 -14.47 8.06
CA ALA A 161 -2.76 -13.16 7.76
C ALA A 161 -3.75 -12.68 8.83
N ILE A 162 -4.64 -13.57 9.30
CA ILE A 162 -5.60 -13.30 10.38
C ILE A 162 -4.86 -12.95 11.67
N ASP A 163 -3.87 -13.76 12.07
CA ASP A 163 -3.08 -13.53 13.28
C ASP A 163 -2.27 -12.23 13.18
N THR A 164 -1.65 -11.96 12.02
CA THR A 164 -0.87 -10.74 11.76
C THR A 164 -1.72 -9.47 11.85
N CYS A 165 -3.01 -9.54 11.49
CA CYS A 165 -3.94 -8.40 11.56
C CYS A 165 -4.72 -8.33 12.89
N ASP A 166 -4.37 -9.14 13.90
CA ASP A 166 -5.04 -9.22 15.21
C ASP A 166 -6.56 -9.52 15.08
N LEU A 167 -6.92 -10.46 14.20
CA LEU A 167 -8.31 -10.81 13.89
C LEU A 167 -8.73 -12.21 14.36
N ALA A 168 -7.86 -12.95 15.06
CA ALA A 168 -8.15 -14.35 15.45
C ALA A 168 -9.48 -14.50 16.22
N ALA A 169 -9.80 -13.57 17.14
CA ALA A 169 -11.07 -13.57 17.91
C ALA A 169 -12.31 -13.23 17.04
N PHE A 170 -12.12 -12.87 15.79
CA PHE A 170 -13.18 -12.44 14.86
C PHE A 170 -13.28 -13.33 13.62
N ALA A 171 -12.47 -14.40 13.50
CA ALA A 171 -12.35 -15.22 12.29
C ALA A 171 -13.70 -15.73 11.78
N ASP A 172 -14.54 -16.21 12.67
CA ASP A 172 -15.86 -16.76 12.35
C ASP A 172 -16.98 -15.70 12.27
N LYS A 173 -16.70 -14.45 12.62
CA LYS A 173 -17.71 -13.38 12.62
C LYS A 173 -17.97 -12.87 11.20
N PRO A 174 -19.23 -12.51 10.89
CA PRO A 174 -19.54 -11.81 9.64
C PRO A 174 -18.78 -10.49 9.55
N VAL A 175 -18.20 -10.20 8.39
CA VAL A 175 -17.46 -8.94 8.12
C VAL A 175 -18.36 -7.71 8.37
N ALA A 176 -19.65 -7.83 8.07
CA ALA A 176 -20.62 -6.76 8.28
C ALA A 176 -20.79 -6.38 9.77
N SER A 177 -20.53 -7.31 10.72
CA SER A 177 -20.64 -7.07 12.16
C SER A 177 -19.42 -6.39 12.78
N LEU A 178 -18.34 -6.22 12.02
CA LEU A 178 -17.09 -5.63 12.48
C LEU A 178 -17.19 -4.10 12.57
N SER A 179 -16.45 -3.51 13.54
CA SER A 179 -16.17 -2.06 13.51
C SER A 179 -15.42 -1.66 12.25
N GLY A 180 -15.43 -0.36 11.90
CA GLY A 180 -14.72 0.16 10.72
C GLY A 180 -13.24 -0.25 10.70
N GLY A 181 -12.54 -0.09 11.83
CA GLY A 181 -11.13 -0.46 11.94
C GLY A 181 -10.88 -1.96 11.85
N GLN A 182 -11.74 -2.80 12.46
CA GLN A 182 -11.66 -4.26 12.33
C GLN A 182 -11.93 -4.69 10.89
N ARG A 183 -12.90 -4.09 10.23
CA ARG A 183 -13.21 -4.35 8.83
C ARG A 183 -12.04 -3.99 7.92
N GLN A 184 -11.41 -2.84 8.13
CA GLN A 184 -10.23 -2.44 7.38
C GLN A 184 -9.06 -3.43 7.58
N ARG A 185 -8.84 -3.91 8.81
CA ARG A 185 -7.85 -4.97 9.07
C ARG A 185 -8.19 -6.28 8.35
N ALA A 186 -9.48 -6.63 8.20
CA ALA A 186 -9.89 -7.84 7.48
C ALA A 186 -9.57 -7.74 5.98
N TRP A 187 -9.75 -6.58 5.36
CA TRP A 187 -9.33 -6.35 3.97
C TRP A 187 -7.82 -6.39 3.80
N ILE A 188 -7.06 -5.83 4.76
CA ILE A 188 -5.60 -5.94 4.76
C ILE A 188 -5.18 -7.40 4.93
N ALA A 189 -5.83 -8.16 5.80
CA ALA A 189 -5.55 -9.59 5.99
C ALA A 189 -5.79 -10.40 4.70
N MET A 190 -6.88 -10.11 3.97
CA MET A 190 -7.13 -10.70 2.65
C MET A 190 -5.99 -10.39 1.68
N ALA A 191 -5.55 -9.14 1.63
CA ALA A 191 -4.42 -8.72 0.79
C ALA A 191 -3.09 -9.40 1.20
N LEU A 192 -2.88 -9.63 2.50
CA LEU A 192 -1.70 -10.37 3.01
C LEU A 192 -1.76 -11.86 2.66
N ALA A 193 -2.94 -12.49 2.79
CA ALA A 193 -3.11 -13.90 2.43
C ALA A 193 -2.78 -14.17 0.96
N GLN A 194 -2.87 -13.17 0.09
CA GLN A 194 -2.46 -13.23 -1.31
C GLN A 194 -0.94 -13.50 -1.45
N GLY A 195 -0.11 -13.20 -0.44
CA GLY A 195 1.31 -13.51 -0.44
C GLY A 195 2.16 -12.62 -1.35
N ALA A 196 1.60 -11.54 -1.90
CA ALA A 196 2.34 -10.57 -2.69
C ALA A 196 3.31 -9.75 -1.83
N ARG A 197 4.46 -9.35 -2.40
CA ARG A 197 5.45 -8.52 -1.68
C ARG A 197 5.18 -7.02 -1.81
N VAL A 198 4.18 -6.64 -2.58
CA VAL A 198 3.76 -5.26 -2.79
C VAL A 198 2.33 -5.09 -2.32
N LEU A 199 2.10 -4.11 -1.46
CA LEU A 199 0.78 -3.77 -0.94
C LEU A 199 0.44 -2.33 -1.34
N LEU A 200 -0.61 -2.17 -2.13
CA LEU A 200 -1.17 -0.88 -2.49
C LEU A 200 -2.44 -0.62 -1.69
N LEU A 201 -2.51 0.55 -1.03
CA LEU A 201 -3.61 0.95 -0.18
C LEU A 201 -4.20 2.28 -0.66
N ASP A 202 -5.45 2.28 -1.07
CA ASP A 202 -6.15 3.50 -1.46
C ASP A 202 -6.95 4.03 -0.26
N GLU A 203 -6.45 5.10 0.35
CA GLU A 203 -7.06 5.79 1.50
C GLU A 203 -7.47 4.86 2.66
N PRO A 204 -6.54 4.06 3.21
CA PRO A 204 -6.88 3.02 4.17
C PRO A 204 -7.37 3.54 5.53
N THR A 205 -7.29 4.84 5.78
CA THR A 205 -7.68 5.49 7.05
C THR A 205 -8.96 6.31 6.96
N THR A 206 -9.55 6.45 5.76
CA THR A 206 -10.76 7.24 5.54
C THR A 206 -11.96 6.62 6.27
N TYR A 207 -12.81 7.46 6.86
CA TYR A 207 -13.98 7.09 7.69
C TYR A 207 -13.67 6.32 8.98
N LEU A 208 -12.43 6.34 9.45
CA LEU A 208 -12.03 5.74 10.72
C LEU A 208 -11.79 6.82 11.78
N ASP A 209 -12.12 6.50 13.05
CA ASP A 209 -11.72 7.32 14.19
C ASP A 209 -10.19 7.37 14.31
N VAL A 210 -9.66 8.45 14.88
CA VAL A 210 -8.21 8.71 15.04
C VAL A 210 -7.46 7.49 15.58
N ARG A 211 -8.01 6.82 16.59
CA ARG A 211 -7.40 5.61 17.16
C ARG A 211 -7.19 4.53 16.10
N TYR A 212 -8.24 4.22 15.34
CA TYR A 212 -8.19 3.16 14.33
C TYR A 212 -7.33 3.57 13.13
N GLN A 213 -7.30 4.85 12.76
CA GLN A 213 -6.37 5.37 11.75
C GLN A 213 -4.91 5.06 12.14
N LEU A 214 -4.53 5.43 13.37
CA LEU A 214 -3.18 5.19 13.87
C LEU A 214 -2.86 3.69 13.97
N ASP A 215 -3.82 2.85 14.36
CA ASP A 215 -3.63 1.40 14.43
C ASP A 215 -3.40 0.78 13.05
N ILE A 216 -4.10 1.25 12.01
CA ILE A 216 -3.86 0.82 10.61
C ILE A 216 -2.48 1.27 10.13
N LEU A 217 -2.09 2.51 10.37
CA LEU A 217 -0.77 3.02 9.95
C LEU A 217 0.38 2.29 10.66
N ARG A 218 0.22 1.99 11.96
CA ARG A 218 1.18 1.15 12.71
C ARG A 218 1.27 -0.25 12.14
N LEU A 219 0.14 -0.87 11.79
CA LEU A 219 0.10 -2.17 11.13
C LEU A 219 0.89 -2.12 9.81
N VAL A 220 0.65 -1.13 8.96
CA VAL A 220 1.37 -0.94 7.69
C VAL A 220 2.88 -0.83 7.90
N CYS A 221 3.33 0.00 8.86
CA CYS A 221 4.76 0.11 9.19
C CYS A 221 5.33 -1.21 9.72
N ARG A 222 4.58 -1.96 10.54
CA ARG A 222 4.97 -3.29 11.02
C ARG A 222 5.15 -4.26 9.86
N LEU A 223 4.20 -4.30 8.93
CA LEU A 223 4.26 -5.15 7.73
C LEU A 223 5.49 -4.87 6.87
N ASN A 224 5.83 -3.60 6.68
CA ASN A 224 7.07 -3.25 5.97
C ASN A 224 8.32 -3.69 6.75
N ARG A 225 8.39 -3.41 8.06
CA ARG A 225 9.61 -3.64 8.87
C ARG A 225 9.88 -5.12 9.14
N GLU A 226 8.84 -5.88 9.48
CA GLU A 226 8.98 -7.28 9.90
C GLU A 226 8.97 -8.24 8.72
N PHE A 227 8.14 -7.96 7.69
CA PHE A 227 7.96 -8.86 6.55
C PHE A 227 8.57 -8.34 5.25
N GLY A 228 9.18 -7.14 5.25
CA GLY A 228 9.84 -6.56 4.08
C GLY A 228 8.88 -6.19 2.94
N LEU A 229 7.59 -5.98 3.25
CA LEU A 229 6.61 -5.57 2.25
C LEU A 229 6.91 -4.16 1.74
N THR A 230 6.87 -3.98 0.44
CA THR A 230 6.82 -2.63 -0.14
C THR A 230 5.39 -2.12 -0.09
N VAL A 231 5.20 -0.94 0.45
CA VAL A 231 3.87 -0.34 0.58
C VAL A 231 3.79 0.97 -0.20
N VAL A 232 2.75 1.12 -1.00
CA VAL A 232 2.37 2.39 -1.60
C VAL A 232 0.96 2.72 -1.13
N MET A 233 0.77 3.88 -0.53
CA MET A 233 -0.54 4.29 -0.03
C MET A 233 -0.90 5.71 -0.45
N VAL A 234 -2.19 5.96 -0.57
CA VAL A 234 -2.76 7.30 -0.71
C VAL A 234 -3.28 7.72 0.64
N LEU A 235 -2.88 8.89 1.14
CA LEU A 235 -3.41 9.46 2.38
C LEU A 235 -3.88 10.90 2.14
N HIS A 236 -4.89 11.32 2.91
CA HIS A 236 -5.39 12.70 2.93
C HIS A 236 -4.70 13.55 4.00
N ASP A 237 -4.41 12.96 5.15
CA ASP A 237 -3.75 13.67 6.25
C ASP A 237 -2.25 13.77 5.99
N ILE A 238 -1.80 15.02 5.83
CA ILE A 238 -0.39 15.30 5.55
C ILE A 238 0.50 14.88 6.72
N ASN A 239 0.09 15.10 7.97
CA ASN A 239 0.89 14.77 9.14
C ASN A 239 1.03 13.26 9.32
N GLN A 240 -0.06 12.48 9.06
CA GLN A 240 0.03 11.04 9.00
C GLN A 240 1.00 10.59 7.90
N SER A 241 0.93 11.20 6.71
CA SER A 241 1.83 10.91 5.59
C SER A 241 3.29 11.13 5.95
N LEU A 242 3.59 12.25 6.64
CA LEU A 242 4.95 12.61 7.08
C LEU A 242 5.48 11.65 8.15
N TYR A 243 4.62 11.22 9.06
CA TYR A 243 5.05 10.43 10.20
C TYR A 243 5.24 8.94 9.85
N TYR A 244 4.39 8.38 8.97
CA TYR A 244 4.32 6.95 8.69
C TYR A 244 4.95 6.53 7.36
N SER A 245 5.61 7.44 6.63
CA SER A 245 6.25 7.14 5.35
C SER A 245 7.77 7.26 5.42
N ASP A 246 8.46 6.45 4.60
CA ASP A 246 9.88 6.59 4.31
C ASP A 246 10.09 7.54 3.11
N GLU A 247 9.09 7.61 2.22
CA GLU A 247 9.10 8.46 1.04
C GLU A 247 7.71 9.07 0.81
N VAL A 248 7.69 10.33 0.42
CA VAL A 248 6.50 11.04 0.00
C VAL A 248 6.62 11.44 -1.46
N VAL A 249 5.54 11.25 -2.22
CA VAL A 249 5.39 11.72 -3.60
C VAL A 249 4.24 12.72 -3.63
N ALA A 250 4.56 13.98 -3.92
CA ALA A 250 3.58 15.06 -3.96
C ALA A 250 3.11 15.33 -5.39
N LEU A 251 1.78 15.23 -5.60
CA LEU A 251 1.12 15.50 -6.87
C LEU A 251 0.37 16.84 -6.82
N ALA A 252 0.58 17.66 -7.84
CA ALA A 252 -0.21 18.87 -8.07
C ALA A 252 -0.38 19.10 -9.58
N GLY A 253 -1.62 19.37 -10.02
CA GLY A 253 -1.94 19.64 -11.42
C GLY A 253 -1.47 18.56 -12.40
N GLY A 254 -1.62 17.28 -12.03
CA GLY A 254 -1.21 16.15 -12.86
C GLY A 254 0.30 15.94 -13.00
N ARG A 255 1.10 16.55 -12.14
CA ARG A 255 2.58 16.45 -12.15
C ARG A 255 3.12 16.06 -10.78
N ILE A 256 4.26 15.36 -10.77
CA ILE A 256 5.05 15.19 -9.55
C ILE A 256 5.78 16.50 -9.29
N VAL A 257 5.50 17.12 -8.16
CA VAL A 257 6.10 18.41 -7.77
C VAL A 257 7.20 18.27 -6.72
N ALA A 258 7.21 17.14 -5.99
CA ALA A 258 8.30 16.74 -5.09
C ALA A 258 8.26 15.23 -4.85
N GLN A 259 9.42 14.63 -4.60
CA GLN A 259 9.59 13.23 -4.21
C GLN A 259 10.83 13.08 -3.34
N GLY A 260 10.73 12.39 -2.22
CA GLY A 260 11.85 12.15 -1.31
C GLY A 260 11.41 11.85 0.11
N ALA A 261 12.38 11.82 1.03
CA ALA A 261 12.08 11.67 2.45
C ALA A 261 11.24 12.84 2.96
N PRO A 262 10.25 12.60 3.84
CA PRO A 262 9.36 13.65 4.34
C PRO A 262 10.10 14.89 4.83
N GLU A 263 11.17 14.70 5.60
CA GLU A 263 11.97 15.75 6.22
C GLU A 263 12.71 16.63 5.18
N GLN A 264 12.94 16.10 3.98
CA GLN A 264 13.68 16.78 2.91
C GLN A 264 12.77 17.55 1.96
N VAL A 265 11.54 17.05 1.74
CA VAL A 265 10.66 17.57 0.68
C VAL A 265 9.54 18.44 1.23
N VAL A 266 9.13 18.26 2.49
CA VAL A 266 7.98 19.01 3.03
C VAL A 266 8.43 20.34 3.57
N THR A 267 8.10 21.38 2.81
CA THR A 267 8.35 22.80 3.14
C THR A 267 7.03 23.57 3.08
N PRO A 268 6.94 24.78 3.71
CA PRO A 268 5.77 25.64 3.58
C PRO A 268 5.41 25.93 2.11
N GLU A 269 6.42 26.12 1.25
CA GLU A 269 6.24 26.36 -0.18
C GLU A 269 5.64 25.15 -0.89
N LEU A 270 6.08 23.92 -0.54
CA LEU A 270 5.47 22.72 -1.07
C LEU A 270 4.02 22.59 -0.64
N VAL A 271 3.72 22.80 0.66
CA VAL A 271 2.36 22.74 1.19
C VAL A 271 1.46 23.74 0.47
N LYS A 272 1.91 24.99 0.30
CA LYS A 272 1.19 26.00 -0.47
C LYS A 272 0.97 25.58 -1.92
N ARG A 273 2.00 25.05 -2.58
CA ARG A 273 1.91 24.60 -3.98
C ARG A 273 0.95 23.43 -4.17
N VAL A 274 0.91 22.49 -3.20
CA VAL A 274 0.12 21.25 -3.28
C VAL A 274 -1.32 21.47 -2.84
N TYR A 275 -1.53 22.23 -1.75
CA TYR A 275 -2.84 22.37 -1.11
C TYR A 275 -3.46 23.79 -1.29
N GLY A 276 -2.70 24.75 -1.80
CA GLY A 276 -3.18 26.12 -2.03
C GLY A 276 -3.32 26.97 -0.76
N VAL A 277 -2.76 26.52 0.37
CA VAL A 277 -2.86 27.19 1.67
C VAL A 277 -1.47 27.45 2.27
N ASP A 278 -1.33 28.60 2.92
CA ASP A 278 -0.12 28.94 3.68
C ASP A 278 -0.22 28.35 5.08
N LEU A 279 0.54 27.30 5.36
CA LEU A 279 0.59 26.65 6.66
C LEU A 279 2.03 26.68 7.20
N GLY A 280 2.15 26.93 8.51
CA GLY A 280 3.41 26.81 9.21
C GLY A 280 3.85 25.36 9.33
N ILE A 281 5.17 25.14 9.44
CA ILE A 281 5.74 23.85 9.78
C ILE A 281 6.52 23.98 11.08
N ALA A 282 6.22 23.12 12.04
CA ALA A 282 6.99 22.97 13.27
C ALA A 282 7.72 21.62 13.23
N GLU A 283 8.75 21.48 14.03
CA GLU A 283 9.40 20.20 14.26
C GLU A 283 8.83 19.56 15.53
N VAL A 284 8.34 18.34 15.42
CA VAL A 284 7.85 17.54 16.55
C VAL A 284 8.57 16.20 16.56
N ASN A 285 9.34 15.94 17.61
CA ASN A 285 10.13 14.69 17.75
C ASN A 285 11.06 14.44 16.54
N GLY A 286 11.72 15.45 16.01
CA GLY A 286 12.64 15.36 14.88
C GLY A 286 11.97 15.15 13.52
N LYS A 287 10.66 15.36 13.43
CA LYS A 287 9.90 15.27 12.18
C LYS A 287 9.12 16.55 11.89
N PRO A 288 8.96 16.93 10.61
CA PRO A 288 8.13 18.07 10.26
C PRO A 288 6.66 17.78 10.61
N PHE A 289 5.99 18.77 11.16
CA PHE A 289 4.58 18.76 11.48
C PHE A 289 3.92 20.01 10.90
N VAL A 290 2.95 19.83 10.03
CA VAL A 290 2.22 20.93 9.39
C VAL A 290 1.15 21.43 10.36
N LEU A 291 1.21 22.73 10.67
CA LEU A 291 0.28 23.40 11.57
C LEU A 291 -0.95 23.85 10.77
N ALA A 292 -2.04 23.10 10.88
CA ALA A 292 -3.34 23.46 10.31
C ALA A 292 -4.13 24.26 11.37
N VAL A 293 -3.85 25.59 11.45
CA VAL A 293 -4.52 26.54 12.36
C VAL A 293 -5.13 27.68 11.56
#